data_b025ab5eb382079b8130ab7e962d93a5
#
_entry.id   b025ab5eb382079b8130ab7e962d93a5
#
_cell.length_a   1.000
_cell.length_b   1.000
_cell.length_c   1.000
_cell.angle_alpha   90.00
_cell.angle_beta   90.00
_cell.angle_gamma   90.00
#
_symmetry.space_group_name_H-M   'P 1'
#
loop_
_entity.id
_entity.type
_entity.pdbx_description
1 polymer ?
#
loop_
_entity_poly.entity_id
_entity_poly.type
_entity_poly.pdbx_seq_one_letter_code
_entity_poly.pdbx_strand_id
1 'polypeptide(L)'
;MISNQILLNTIEGLKNITRIDMCVMDTEGKVLASTFNGAEENEAAVLAFVDSQADSQVVSDFQFFKVSEDNQLEYILLAKGSTDDVYMVGKMAAFQIQSLLVAYKERYDKDNFIKNLLLDNMLLVDIYSRAKKLHIETDVKRIVFIIETKHEKDTNALETIRGLFSGKSRDFITAVDEKNIILVKEVAEGQTYADMDKIANTLLDMSNSEAMAKVNIAYGTIVNDIKEVSKSFKEAKLALDVGKIFYSDKKVIAYNRLGIGRLIYQLPMPLCKMFIKEIFDGKSPDEFDEETLSTINKFFENSLNVSETSRQLYIHRNTLVYRLDKLQKTTNLDLRVFDDAITFKIALMVVKYMKYMENMDY
;
A
#
# COMPACT_ATOMS: atom_id res chain seq x y z
N MET A 1 11.17 18.64 1.02
CA MET A 1 11.37 19.50 2.23
C MET A 1 11.34 18.64 3.48
N ILE A 2 12.18 18.92 4.46
CA ILE A 2 12.14 18.33 5.79
C ILE A 2 10.95 18.92 6.54
N SER A 3 10.24 18.11 7.38
CA SER A 3 9.15 18.68 8.18
C SER A 3 9.69 19.58 9.29
N ASN A 4 8.93 20.64 9.62
CA ASN A 4 9.29 21.60 10.68
C ASN A 4 9.55 20.89 12.03
N GLN A 5 8.81 19.84 12.33
CA GLN A 5 8.99 19.06 13.57
C GLN A 5 10.35 18.37 13.64
N ILE A 6 10.86 17.87 12.51
CA ILE A 6 12.17 17.20 12.45
C ILE A 6 13.29 18.24 12.57
N LEU A 7 13.15 19.39 11.90
CA LEU A 7 14.08 20.51 12.07
C LEU A 7 14.11 20.94 13.53
N LEU A 8 12.96 21.12 14.17
CA LEU A 8 12.86 21.50 15.57
C LEU A 8 13.54 20.49 16.49
N ASN A 9 13.21 19.20 16.36
CA ASN A 9 13.81 18.13 17.16
C ASN A 9 15.35 18.10 17.00
N THR A 10 15.85 18.41 15.79
CA THR A 10 17.28 18.42 15.51
C THR A 10 17.97 19.57 16.24
N ILE A 11 17.43 20.81 16.12
CA ILE A 11 18.05 21.97 16.79
C ILE A 11 17.84 21.95 18.30
N GLU A 12 16.75 21.40 18.83
CA GLU A 12 16.55 21.17 20.27
C GLU A 12 17.53 20.16 20.81
N GLY A 13 17.78 19.06 20.08
CA GLY A 13 18.79 18.06 20.45
C GLY A 13 20.20 18.68 20.53
N LEU A 14 20.55 19.52 19.55
CA LEU A 14 21.83 20.26 19.56
C LEU A 14 21.89 21.29 20.69
N LYS A 15 20.81 22.05 20.95
CA LYS A 15 20.73 22.98 22.09
C LYS A 15 20.93 22.28 23.43
N ASN A 16 20.33 21.10 23.62
CA ASN A 16 20.47 20.32 24.86
C ASN A 16 21.94 19.95 25.15
N ILE A 17 22.74 19.71 24.10
CA ILE A 17 24.15 19.35 24.21
C ILE A 17 25.01 20.60 24.35
N THR A 18 24.77 21.62 23.53
CA THR A 18 25.68 22.79 23.36
C THR A 18 25.27 24.03 24.16
N ARG A 19 23.99 24.07 24.57
CA ARG A 19 23.33 25.22 25.19
C ARG A 19 23.28 26.48 24.31
N ILE A 20 23.46 26.31 23.00
CA ILE A 20 23.40 27.41 22.02
C ILE A 20 21.99 27.38 21.42
N ASP A 21 21.33 28.52 21.42
CA ASP A 21 20.05 28.71 20.77
C ASP A 21 20.19 28.80 19.26
N MET A 22 19.27 28.15 18.54
CA MET A 22 19.31 28.06 17.08
C MET A 22 17.93 28.29 16.48
N CYS A 23 17.92 28.78 15.24
CA CYS A 23 16.72 28.92 14.43
C CYS A 23 17.02 28.49 12.98
N VAL A 24 16.08 27.84 12.33
CA VAL A 24 16.11 27.50 10.91
C VAL A 24 15.00 28.27 10.22
N MET A 25 15.38 29.00 9.16
CA MET A 25 14.47 29.78 8.33
C MET A 25 14.59 29.34 6.87
N ASP A 26 13.53 29.57 6.10
CA ASP A 26 13.59 29.37 4.65
C ASP A 26 14.25 30.57 3.94
N THR A 27 14.35 30.47 2.62
CA THR A 27 14.96 31.54 1.78
C THR A 27 14.08 32.79 1.68
N GLU A 28 12.83 32.74 2.13
CA GLU A 28 11.89 33.86 2.20
C GLU A 28 11.92 34.54 3.59
N GLY A 29 12.76 34.07 4.52
CA GLY A 29 12.88 34.59 5.86
C GLY A 29 11.84 34.11 6.85
N LYS A 30 11.03 33.11 6.49
CA LYS A 30 10.02 32.50 7.37
C LYS A 30 10.66 31.50 8.34
N VAL A 31 10.30 31.60 9.61
CA VAL A 31 10.76 30.67 10.65
C VAL A 31 10.13 29.29 10.43
N LEU A 32 10.95 28.26 10.28
CA LEU A 32 10.55 26.86 10.18
C LEU A 32 10.69 26.13 11.51
N ALA A 33 11.73 26.44 12.28
CA ALA A 33 11.96 25.89 13.62
C ALA A 33 12.83 26.86 14.42
N SER A 34 12.52 27.03 15.70
CA SER A 34 13.32 27.90 16.60
C SER A 34 13.33 27.36 18.02
N THR A 35 14.46 27.48 18.70
CA THR A 35 14.64 27.16 20.13
C THR A 35 14.52 28.37 21.04
N PHE A 36 14.25 29.57 20.49
CA PHE A 36 14.09 30.84 21.20
C PHE A 36 12.93 31.65 20.60
N ASN A 37 12.44 32.64 21.35
CA ASN A 37 11.37 33.53 20.91
C ASN A 37 11.97 34.77 20.19
N GLY A 38 11.20 35.35 19.26
CA GLY A 38 11.62 36.57 18.53
C GLY A 38 12.54 36.28 17.35
N ALA A 39 12.56 35.06 16.85
CA ALA A 39 13.36 34.68 15.67
C ALA A 39 12.94 35.45 14.41
N GLU A 40 11.70 35.84 14.30
CA GLU A 40 11.08 36.60 13.19
C GLU A 40 11.74 37.98 13.00
N GLU A 41 12.30 38.55 14.06
CA GLU A 41 13.00 39.88 13.99
C GLU A 41 14.21 39.83 13.06
N ASN A 42 14.72 38.63 12.74
CA ASN A 42 15.90 38.46 11.86
C ASN A 42 15.51 38.33 10.37
N GLU A 43 14.24 38.39 9.98
CA GLU A 43 13.77 38.22 8.59
C GLU A 43 14.54 39.09 7.59
N ALA A 44 14.62 40.40 7.84
CA ALA A 44 15.31 41.34 6.95
C ALA A 44 16.83 41.02 6.81
N ALA A 45 17.45 40.57 7.90
CA ALA A 45 18.87 40.19 7.87
C ALA A 45 19.08 38.86 7.11
N VAL A 46 18.15 37.93 7.23
CA VAL A 46 18.16 36.67 6.48
C VAL A 46 18.01 36.90 4.99
N LEU A 47 17.07 37.74 4.56
CA LEU A 47 16.89 38.11 3.16
C LEU A 47 18.16 38.75 2.56
N ALA A 48 18.81 39.68 3.29
CA ALA A 48 20.07 40.26 2.86
C ALA A 48 21.20 39.21 2.78
N PHE A 49 21.22 38.22 3.68
CA PHE A 49 22.22 37.16 3.69
C PHE A 49 21.99 36.16 2.56
N VAL A 50 20.76 35.85 2.19
CA VAL A 50 20.41 34.98 1.05
C VAL A 50 21.09 35.48 -0.22
N ASP A 51 21.04 36.77 -0.49
CA ASP A 51 21.63 37.40 -1.68
C ASP A 51 23.17 37.57 -1.60
N SER A 52 23.76 37.36 -0.43
CA SER A 52 25.20 37.48 -0.25
C SER A 52 25.97 36.29 -0.88
N GLN A 53 27.25 36.47 -1.21
CA GLN A 53 28.12 35.38 -1.67
C GLN A 53 28.77 34.59 -0.52
N ALA A 54 28.56 35.01 0.72
CA ALA A 54 29.18 34.37 1.88
C ALA A 54 28.40 33.12 2.29
N ASP A 55 29.09 32.03 2.64
CA ASP A 55 28.50 30.81 3.18
C ASP A 55 28.14 30.94 4.66
N SER A 56 28.78 31.88 5.36
CA SER A 56 28.50 32.25 6.75
C SER A 56 28.79 33.71 7.02
N GLN A 57 28.03 34.31 7.92
CA GLN A 57 28.19 35.73 8.29
C GLN A 57 27.75 35.95 9.73
N VAL A 58 28.42 36.86 10.42
CA VAL A 58 27.99 37.38 11.73
C VAL A 58 27.13 38.62 11.51
N VAL A 59 25.90 38.59 12.02
CA VAL A 59 24.99 39.73 11.98
C VAL A 59 24.43 39.97 13.38
N SER A 60 24.73 41.13 13.98
CA SER A 60 24.37 41.43 15.36
C SER A 60 24.88 40.38 16.33
N ASP A 61 24.01 39.68 17.07
CA ASP A 61 24.33 38.66 18.04
C ASP A 61 24.07 37.23 17.50
N PHE A 62 24.06 37.07 16.18
CA PHE A 62 23.82 35.76 15.54
C PHE A 62 24.88 35.45 14.49
N GLN A 63 25.18 34.18 14.35
CA GLN A 63 25.94 33.63 13.24
C GLN A 63 25.01 32.92 12.26
N PHE A 64 25.03 33.35 11.01
CA PHE A 64 24.20 32.82 9.92
C PHE A 64 25.00 31.83 9.08
N PHE A 65 24.35 30.73 8.69
CA PHE A 65 24.94 29.69 7.86
C PHE A 65 23.98 29.31 6.73
N LYS A 66 24.49 29.23 5.52
CA LYS A 66 23.75 28.68 4.38
C LYS A 66 23.73 27.15 4.43
N VAL A 67 22.57 26.57 4.24
CA VAL A 67 22.37 25.14 4.08
C VAL A 67 21.88 24.90 2.66
N SER A 68 22.76 24.37 1.81
CA SER A 68 22.52 24.17 0.39
C SER A 68 22.59 22.69 0.02
N GLU A 69 21.86 22.30 -1.04
CA GLU A 69 21.93 21.00 -1.67
C GLU A 69 22.02 21.20 -3.20
N ASP A 70 22.92 20.48 -3.86
CA ASP A 70 23.15 20.58 -5.32
C ASP A 70 23.29 22.02 -5.82
N ASN A 71 23.98 22.89 -5.08
CA ASN A 71 24.12 24.32 -5.31
C ASN A 71 22.82 25.14 -5.19
N GLN A 72 21.74 24.56 -4.68
CA GLN A 72 20.50 25.26 -4.38
C GLN A 72 20.44 25.55 -2.89
N LEU A 73 20.24 26.82 -2.51
CA LEU A 73 20.05 27.23 -1.13
C LEU A 73 18.65 26.84 -0.68
N GLU A 74 18.57 26.08 0.41
CA GLU A 74 17.29 25.57 0.93
C GLU A 74 16.91 26.21 2.27
N TYR A 75 17.89 26.35 3.17
CA TYR A 75 17.67 26.94 4.51
C TYR A 75 18.76 27.84 4.93
N ILE A 76 18.44 28.75 5.85
CA ILE A 76 19.37 29.55 6.63
C ILE A 76 19.30 29.11 8.09
N LEU A 77 20.43 28.72 8.66
CA LEU A 77 20.55 28.40 10.08
C LEU A 77 21.13 29.65 10.79
N LEU A 78 20.50 30.06 11.87
CA LEU A 78 20.96 31.09 12.80
C LEU A 78 21.38 30.39 14.09
N ALA A 79 22.57 30.72 14.60
CA ALA A 79 23.08 30.35 15.92
C ALA A 79 23.32 31.60 16.76
N LYS A 80 22.76 31.64 17.97
CA LYS A 80 22.83 32.83 18.83
C LYS A 80 24.18 32.96 19.52
N GLY A 81 24.85 34.08 19.32
CA GLY A 81 26.17 34.42 19.84
C GLY A 81 27.20 34.65 18.74
N SER A 82 28.31 35.34 19.10
CA SER A 82 29.34 35.75 18.14
C SER A 82 30.71 35.12 18.42
N THR A 83 30.81 34.15 19.36
CA THR A 83 32.07 33.50 19.71
C THR A 83 32.47 32.40 18.74
N ASP A 84 33.75 32.02 18.74
CA ASP A 84 34.26 30.93 17.90
C ASP A 84 33.59 29.58 18.19
N ASP A 85 33.22 29.34 19.44
CA ASP A 85 32.48 28.14 19.83
C ASP A 85 31.09 28.08 19.16
N VAL A 86 30.38 29.21 19.11
CA VAL A 86 29.09 29.32 18.42
C VAL A 86 29.26 29.11 16.91
N TYR A 87 30.36 29.63 16.33
CA TYR A 87 30.66 29.38 14.92
C TYR A 87 30.85 27.89 14.62
N MET A 88 31.65 27.22 15.44
CA MET A 88 31.91 25.78 15.27
C MET A 88 30.63 24.94 15.40
N VAL A 89 29.83 25.23 16.42
CA VAL A 89 28.56 24.52 16.67
C VAL A 89 27.54 24.83 15.55
N GLY A 90 27.42 26.08 15.14
CA GLY A 90 26.53 26.46 14.04
C GLY A 90 26.91 25.78 12.71
N LYS A 91 28.21 25.69 12.43
CA LYS A 91 28.71 24.99 11.24
C LYS A 91 28.42 23.48 11.29
N MET A 92 28.57 22.86 12.46
CA MET A 92 28.21 21.45 12.67
C MET A 92 26.70 21.24 12.51
N ALA A 93 25.87 22.14 13.06
CA ALA A 93 24.43 22.12 12.92
C ALA A 93 23.97 22.26 11.46
N ALA A 94 24.58 23.20 10.72
CA ALA A 94 24.32 23.39 9.28
C ALA A 94 24.67 22.12 8.49
N PHE A 95 25.81 21.50 8.74
CA PHE A 95 26.20 20.22 8.14
C PHE A 95 25.24 19.07 8.49
N GLN A 96 24.78 18.99 9.75
CA GLN A 96 23.79 18.01 10.18
C GLN A 96 22.45 18.18 9.43
N ILE A 97 21.97 19.44 9.31
CA ILE A 97 20.72 19.72 8.58
C ILE A 97 20.90 19.42 7.09
N GLN A 98 22.05 19.75 6.50
CA GLN A 98 22.38 19.41 5.12
C GLN A 98 22.37 17.89 4.89
N SER A 99 22.96 17.12 5.80
CA SER A 99 22.97 15.66 5.73
C SER A 99 21.55 15.08 5.80
N LEU A 100 20.69 15.66 6.65
CA LEU A 100 19.27 15.30 6.72
C LEU A 100 18.55 15.65 5.41
N LEU A 101 18.83 16.82 4.83
CA LEU A 101 18.21 17.25 3.58
C LEU A 101 18.50 16.26 2.44
N VAL A 102 19.76 15.88 2.27
CA VAL A 102 20.18 14.87 1.29
C VAL A 102 19.46 13.54 1.51
N ALA A 103 19.42 13.05 2.75
CA ALA A 103 18.76 11.79 3.07
C ALA A 103 17.24 11.81 2.79
N TYR A 104 16.58 12.94 3.09
CA TYR A 104 15.15 13.12 2.81
C TYR A 104 14.84 13.19 1.32
N LYS A 105 15.69 13.88 0.55
CA LYS A 105 15.55 13.97 -0.91
C LYS A 105 15.74 12.60 -1.56
N GLU A 106 16.78 11.87 -1.18
CA GLU A 106 17.02 10.52 -1.69
C GLU A 106 15.82 9.59 -1.40
N ARG A 107 15.27 9.66 -0.19
CA ARG A 107 14.07 8.90 0.19
C ARG A 107 12.85 9.30 -0.64
N TYR A 108 12.65 10.61 -0.86
CA TYR A 108 11.54 11.12 -1.67
C TYR A 108 11.67 10.69 -3.14
N ASP A 109 12.88 10.74 -3.69
CA ASP A 109 13.17 10.30 -5.06
C ASP A 109 12.95 8.80 -5.24
N LYS A 110 13.34 7.97 -4.27
CA LYS A 110 13.05 6.53 -4.24
C LYS A 110 11.55 6.26 -4.16
N ASP A 111 10.83 6.95 -3.28
CA ASP A 111 9.37 6.80 -3.14
C ASP A 111 8.65 7.17 -4.44
N ASN A 112 9.00 8.31 -5.05
CA ASN A 112 8.46 8.74 -6.33
C ASN A 112 8.79 7.77 -7.48
N PHE A 113 10.01 7.25 -7.51
CA PHE A 113 10.40 6.25 -8.49
C PHE A 113 9.53 5.00 -8.37
N ILE A 114 9.36 4.46 -7.16
CA ILE A 114 8.53 3.28 -6.92
C ILE A 114 7.06 3.54 -7.25
N LYS A 115 6.50 4.70 -6.88
CA LYS A 115 5.12 5.05 -7.24
C LYS A 115 4.90 5.07 -8.75
N ASN A 116 5.79 5.74 -9.49
CA ASN A 116 5.69 5.79 -10.94
C ASN A 116 5.87 4.41 -11.59
N LEU A 117 6.75 3.58 -11.03
CA LEU A 117 6.95 2.20 -11.47
C LEU A 117 5.67 1.35 -11.26
N LEU A 118 5.06 1.42 -10.08
CA LEU A 118 3.83 0.70 -9.76
C LEU A 118 2.68 1.10 -10.70
N LEU A 119 2.56 2.39 -11.00
CA LEU A 119 1.51 2.95 -11.86
C LEU A 119 1.79 2.79 -13.35
N ASP A 120 2.92 2.18 -13.75
CA ASP A 120 3.33 1.97 -15.15
C ASP A 120 3.53 3.28 -15.92
N ASN A 121 3.96 4.34 -15.20
CA ASN A 121 4.14 5.71 -15.74
C ASN A 121 5.57 5.97 -16.23
N MET A 122 6.37 4.93 -16.51
CA MET A 122 7.77 5.08 -16.90
C MET A 122 8.11 4.27 -18.14
N LEU A 123 8.94 4.83 -19.00
CA LEU A 123 9.52 4.08 -20.10
C LEU A 123 10.58 3.10 -19.59
N LEU A 124 10.74 1.97 -20.28
CA LEU A 124 11.67 0.92 -19.89
C LEU A 124 13.12 1.43 -19.68
N VAL A 125 13.57 2.32 -20.57
CA VAL A 125 14.93 2.93 -20.49
C VAL A 125 15.07 3.76 -19.23
N ASP A 126 14.02 4.50 -18.86
CA ASP A 126 14.04 5.36 -17.67
C ASP A 126 14.02 4.53 -16.38
N ILE A 127 13.35 3.37 -16.37
CA ILE A 127 13.33 2.46 -15.21
C ILE A 127 14.76 2.08 -14.81
N TYR A 128 15.54 1.55 -15.74
CA TYR A 128 16.92 1.10 -15.45
C TYR A 128 17.87 2.28 -15.15
N SER A 129 17.74 3.37 -15.88
CA SER A 129 18.56 4.58 -15.66
C SER A 129 18.35 5.16 -14.27
N ARG A 130 17.08 5.33 -13.85
CA ARG A 130 16.74 5.86 -12.53
C ARG A 130 17.06 4.88 -11.41
N ALA A 131 16.78 3.58 -11.59
CA ALA A 131 17.14 2.56 -10.62
C ALA A 131 18.64 2.60 -10.31
N LYS A 132 19.49 2.69 -11.35
CA LYS A 132 20.94 2.82 -11.20
C LYS A 132 21.33 4.10 -10.43
N LYS A 133 20.74 5.25 -10.77
CA LYS A 133 20.98 6.52 -10.08
C LYS A 133 20.60 6.48 -8.60
N LEU A 134 19.50 5.76 -8.28
CA LEU A 134 18.97 5.63 -6.92
C LEU A 134 19.57 4.43 -6.15
N HIS A 135 20.57 3.77 -6.71
CA HIS A 135 21.21 2.58 -6.14
C HIS A 135 20.20 1.46 -5.79
N ILE A 136 19.22 1.25 -6.68
CA ILE A 136 18.23 0.19 -6.56
C ILE A 136 18.65 -0.98 -7.45
N GLU A 137 18.81 -2.16 -6.88
CA GLU A 137 19.13 -3.37 -7.63
C GLU A 137 17.96 -3.77 -8.53
N THR A 138 18.26 -4.11 -9.80
CA THR A 138 17.24 -4.40 -10.82
C THR A 138 16.92 -5.89 -10.90
N ASP A 139 17.91 -6.76 -10.77
CA ASP A 139 17.84 -8.21 -11.04
C ASP A 139 17.60 -9.02 -9.74
N VAL A 140 16.77 -8.51 -8.85
CA VAL A 140 16.37 -9.20 -7.62
C VAL A 140 14.90 -9.54 -7.65
N LYS A 141 14.57 -10.70 -7.07
CA LYS A 141 13.17 -11.13 -6.97
C LYS A 141 12.39 -10.21 -6.05
N ARG A 142 11.21 -9.79 -6.51
CA ARG A 142 10.28 -8.95 -5.73
C ARG A 142 8.86 -9.45 -5.82
N ILE A 143 8.06 -9.08 -4.83
CA ILE A 143 6.63 -9.30 -4.81
C ILE A 143 5.95 -8.06 -4.25
N VAL A 144 4.75 -7.77 -4.71
CA VAL A 144 3.98 -6.62 -4.23
C VAL A 144 2.81 -7.07 -3.36
N PHE A 145 2.73 -6.49 -2.16
CA PHE A 145 1.59 -6.60 -1.27
C PHE A 145 0.80 -5.29 -1.28
N ILE A 146 -0.51 -5.39 -1.27
CA ILE A 146 -1.43 -4.29 -1.04
C ILE A 146 -2.11 -4.52 0.30
N ILE A 147 -2.02 -3.57 1.20
CA ILE A 147 -2.68 -3.54 2.48
C ILE A 147 -3.76 -2.46 2.41
N GLU A 148 -5.01 -2.89 2.28
CA GLU A 148 -6.15 -1.99 2.22
C GLU A 148 -6.67 -1.71 3.62
N THR A 149 -6.68 -0.44 4.03
CA THR A 149 -7.25 0.03 5.29
C THR A 149 -8.72 0.44 5.10
N LYS A 150 -9.54 0.31 6.15
CA LYS A 150 -10.94 0.70 6.09
C LYS A 150 -11.18 2.19 6.30
N HIS A 151 -10.26 2.89 6.95
CA HIS A 151 -10.38 4.31 7.27
C HIS A 151 -9.42 5.14 6.41
N GLU A 152 -9.97 6.18 5.79
CA GLU A 152 -9.20 7.24 5.16
C GLU A 152 -8.33 7.89 6.23
N LYS A 153 -7.00 7.94 6.02
CA LYS A 153 -5.99 8.53 6.93
C LYS A 153 -5.58 7.70 8.15
N ASP A 154 -5.46 6.38 8.01
CA ASP A 154 -4.78 5.58 9.04
C ASP A 154 -3.25 5.77 8.95
N THR A 155 -2.79 7.00 9.29
CA THR A 155 -1.36 7.35 9.35
C THR A 155 -0.59 6.41 10.29
N ASN A 156 -1.25 5.92 11.33
CA ASN A 156 -0.67 4.97 12.28
C ASN A 156 -0.36 3.62 11.61
N ALA A 157 -1.24 3.11 10.73
CA ALA A 157 -1.02 1.84 10.01
C ALA A 157 0.20 1.94 9.09
N LEU A 158 0.36 3.04 8.35
CA LEU A 158 1.52 3.26 7.49
C LEU A 158 2.82 3.35 8.30
N GLU A 159 2.81 4.06 9.43
CA GLU A 159 3.99 4.20 10.30
C GLU A 159 4.34 2.87 10.99
N THR A 160 3.35 2.12 11.45
CA THR A 160 3.54 0.78 12.02
C THR A 160 4.17 -0.15 10.99
N ILE A 161 3.61 -0.23 9.79
CA ILE A 161 4.17 -1.06 8.71
C ILE A 161 5.58 -0.60 8.32
N ARG A 162 5.82 0.70 8.24
CA ARG A 162 7.17 1.25 8.01
C ARG A 162 8.14 0.83 9.12
N GLY A 163 7.73 0.90 10.38
CA GLY A 163 8.55 0.49 11.53
C GLY A 163 9.03 -0.96 11.43
N LEU A 164 8.17 -1.87 10.95
CA LEU A 164 8.47 -3.29 10.80
C LEU A 164 9.54 -3.60 9.76
N PHE A 165 9.57 -2.83 8.69
CA PHE A 165 10.46 -3.06 7.54
C PHE A 165 11.60 -2.05 7.43
N SER A 166 11.67 -1.03 8.31
CA SER A 166 12.60 0.10 8.21
C SER A 166 14.06 -0.21 8.55
N GLY A 167 14.38 -1.39 9.03
CA GLY A 167 15.71 -1.64 9.63
C GLY A 167 16.74 -2.37 8.79
N LYS A 168 16.38 -3.16 7.79
CA LYS A 168 17.33 -4.06 7.11
C LYS A 168 17.04 -4.34 5.65
N SER A 169 16.00 -3.75 5.06
CA SER A 169 15.47 -4.29 3.84
C SER A 169 15.63 -3.36 2.64
N ARG A 170 15.85 -3.97 1.52
CA ARG A 170 15.70 -3.39 0.19
C ARG A 170 14.21 -3.31 -0.21
N ASP A 171 13.33 -3.29 0.81
CA ASP A 171 11.89 -3.22 0.66
C ASP A 171 11.45 -1.77 0.53
N PHE A 172 10.41 -1.52 -0.24
CA PHE A 172 9.85 -0.19 -0.40
C PHE A 172 8.42 -0.18 0.12
N ILE A 173 8.11 0.84 0.93
CA ILE A 173 6.76 1.04 1.46
C ILE A 173 6.29 2.41 1.02
N THR A 174 5.21 2.43 0.26
CA THR A 174 4.61 3.63 -0.28
C THR A 174 3.08 3.58 -0.15
N ALA A 175 2.41 4.68 -0.44
CA ALA A 175 0.97 4.74 -0.59
C ALA A 175 0.64 5.34 -1.97
N VAL A 176 -0.22 4.69 -2.72
CA VAL A 176 -0.65 5.14 -4.06
C VAL A 176 -1.93 5.96 -3.98
N ASP A 177 -2.71 5.69 -2.93
CA ASP A 177 -3.94 6.39 -2.58
C ASP A 177 -4.13 6.42 -1.05
N GLU A 178 -5.25 6.98 -0.57
CA GLU A 178 -5.51 7.16 0.86
C GLU A 178 -5.84 5.86 1.61
N LYS A 179 -6.19 4.78 0.89
CA LYS A 179 -6.66 3.50 1.46
C LYS A 179 -5.64 2.38 1.34
N ASN A 180 -4.71 2.49 0.39
CA ASN A 180 -3.82 1.39 0.02
C ASN A 180 -2.37 1.68 0.38
N ILE A 181 -1.84 0.91 1.32
CA ILE A 181 -0.42 0.86 1.62
C ILE A 181 0.19 -0.25 0.77
N ILE A 182 1.26 0.07 0.07
CA ILE A 182 1.94 -0.84 -0.85
C ILE A 182 3.31 -1.20 -0.27
N LEU A 183 3.55 -2.50 -0.12
CA LEU A 183 4.86 -3.04 0.21
C LEU A 183 5.42 -3.75 -1.03
N VAL A 184 6.51 -3.22 -1.57
CA VAL A 184 7.33 -3.93 -2.58
C VAL A 184 8.43 -4.65 -1.83
N LYS A 185 8.27 -5.96 -1.67
CA LYS A 185 9.16 -6.80 -0.86
C LYS A 185 10.19 -7.49 -1.71
N GLU A 186 11.48 -7.43 -1.31
CA GLU A 186 12.51 -8.31 -1.85
C GLU A 186 12.28 -9.76 -1.36
N VAL A 187 12.37 -10.70 -2.29
CA VAL A 187 12.23 -12.14 -2.00
C VAL A 187 13.61 -12.76 -1.99
N ALA A 188 14.05 -13.20 -0.82
CA ALA A 188 15.35 -13.83 -0.65
C ALA A 188 15.43 -15.19 -1.37
N GLU A 189 16.63 -15.62 -1.68
CA GLU A 189 16.86 -16.93 -2.30
C GLU A 189 16.30 -18.05 -1.42
N GLY A 190 15.58 -19.00 -2.04
CA GLY A 190 14.91 -20.09 -1.33
C GLY A 190 13.54 -19.77 -0.75
N GLN A 191 13.13 -18.51 -0.67
CA GLN A 191 11.77 -18.17 -0.24
C GLN A 191 10.72 -18.53 -1.30
N THR A 192 9.57 -18.99 -0.82
CA THR A 192 8.45 -19.49 -1.62
C THR A 192 7.16 -18.72 -1.33
N TYR A 193 6.08 -19.04 -2.04
CA TYR A 193 4.75 -18.47 -1.73
C TYR A 193 4.25 -18.82 -0.32
N ALA A 194 4.70 -19.93 0.28
CA ALA A 194 4.37 -20.25 1.67
C ALA A 194 4.97 -19.24 2.66
N ASP A 195 6.15 -18.69 2.34
CA ASP A 195 6.76 -17.65 3.16
C ASP A 195 6.08 -16.30 2.94
N MET A 196 5.60 -16.04 1.71
CA MET A 196 4.78 -14.85 1.41
C MET A 196 3.46 -14.88 2.17
N ASP A 197 2.82 -16.05 2.30
CA ASP A 197 1.64 -16.23 3.14
C ASP A 197 1.94 -15.90 4.62
N LYS A 198 3.07 -16.34 5.15
CA LYS A 198 3.48 -16.01 6.54
C LYS A 198 3.66 -14.50 6.72
N ILE A 199 4.34 -13.84 5.77
CA ILE A 199 4.52 -12.39 5.79
C ILE A 199 3.16 -11.68 5.76
N ALA A 200 2.25 -12.09 4.88
CA ALA A 200 0.91 -11.50 4.80
C ALA A 200 0.12 -11.67 6.10
N ASN A 201 0.18 -12.85 6.74
CA ASN A 201 -0.48 -13.05 8.03
C ASN A 201 0.19 -12.23 9.15
N THR A 202 1.51 -12.11 9.16
CA THR A 202 2.22 -11.24 10.12
C THR A 202 1.77 -9.78 9.95
N LEU A 203 1.68 -9.28 8.72
CA LEU A 203 1.16 -7.94 8.42
C LEU A 203 -0.29 -7.76 8.92
N LEU A 204 -1.13 -8.79 8.72
CA LEU A 204 -2.51 -8.78 9.21
C LEU A 204 -2.59 -8.72 10.73
N ASP A 205 -1.84 -9.57 11.43
CA ASP A 205 -1.84 -9.64 12.88
C ASP A 205 -1.34 -8.33 13.51
N MET A 206 -0.29 -7.74 12.95
CA MET A 206 0.28 -6.49 13.45
C MET A 206 -0.63 -5.29 13.15
N SER A 207 -1.25 -5.24 11.98
CA SER A 207 -2.23 -4.19 11.66
C SER A 207 -3.43 -4.25 12.60
N ASN A 208 -3.89 -5.45 12.97
CA ASN A 208 -5.00 -5.62 13.90
C ASN A 208 -4.61 -5.29 15.36
N SER A 209 -3.39 -5.65 15.79
CA SER A 209 -2.96 -5.52 17.19
C SER A 209 -2.38 -4.14 17.51
N GLU A 210 -1.51 -3.60 16.68
CA GLU A 210 -0.80 -2.36 16.96
C GLU A 210 -1.49 -1.12 16.38
N ALA A 211 -2.01 -1.22 15.15
CA ALA A 211 -2.71 -0.11 14.52
C ALA A 211 -4.22 -0.10 14.78
N MET A 212 -4.78 -1.14 15.43
CA MET A 212 -6.24 -1.35 15.61
C MET A 212 -7.03 -1.23 14.29
N ALA A 213 -6.37 -1.42 13.16
CA ALA A 213 -6.92 -1.24 11.82
C ALA A 213 -7.38 -2.58 11.25
N LYS A 214 -8.65 -2.68 10.86
CA LYS A 214 -9.15 -3.83 10.09
C LYS A 214 -8.68 -3.70 8.66
N VAL A 215 -7.77 -4.56 8.24
CA VAL A 215 -7.19 -4.55 6.90
C VAL A 215 -7.58 -5.77 6.09
N ASN A 216 -7.56 -5.62 4.76
CA ASN A 216 -7.50 -6.74 3.82
C ASN A 216 -6.12 -6.69 3.14
N ILE A 217 -5.50 -7.84 2.94
CA ILE A 217 -4.19 -7.93 2.33
C ILE A 217 -4.28 -8.79 1.07
N ALA A 218 -3.71 -8.27 -0.01
CA ALA A 218 -3.57 -9.04 -1.24
C ALA A 218 -2.14 -8.96 -1.75
N TYR A 219 -1.67 -9.99 -2.45
CA TYR A 219 -0.35 -9.97 -3.07
C TYR A 219 -0.34 -10.61 -4.46
N GLY A 220 0.56 -10.10 -5.32
CA GLY A 220 0.75 -10.53 -6.69
C GLY A 220 1.64 -11.76 -6.83
N THR A 221 2.26 -11.93 -7.99
CA THR A 221 3.26 -12.97 -8.22
C THR A 221 4.68 -12.45 -7.95
N ILE A 222 5.58 -13.40 -7.64
CA ILE A 222 7.01 -13.12 -7.55
C ILE A 222 7.52 -12.81 -8.96
N VAL A 223 8.19 -11.68 -9.11
CA VAL A 223 8.81 -11.21 -10.36
C VAL A 223 10.32 -11.16 -10.20
N ASN A 224 11.08 -11.29 -11.30
CA ASN A 224 12.53 -11.43 -11.26
C ASN A 224 13.27 -10.13 -11.59
N ASP A 225 12.59 -9.13 -12.12
CA ASP A 225 13.17 -7.88 -12.57
C ASP A 225 12.32 -6.70 -12.09
N ILE A 226 12.96 -5.56 -11.82
CA ILE A 226 12.29 -4.35 -11.34
C ILE A 226 11.21 -3.85 -12.29
N LYS A 227 11.39 -3.99 -13.61
CA LYS A 227 10.40 -3.59 -14.62
C LYS A 227 9.08 -4.35 -14.50
N GLU A 228 9.09 -5.54 -13.90
CA GLU A 228 7.91 -6.38 -13.73
C GLU A 228 7.15 -6.10 -12.42
N VAL A 229 7.63 -5.16 -11.60
CA VAL A 229 6.97 -4.81 -10.32
C VAL A 229 5.56 -4.26 -10.54
N SER A 230 5.34 -3.49 -11.63
CA SER A 230 4.01 -3.02 -12.03
C SER A 230 3.05 -4.19 -12.32
N LYS A 231 3.53 -5.28 -12.91
CA LYS A 231 2.74 -6.50 -13.13
C LYS A 231 2.30 -7.11 -11.79
N SER A 232 3.24 -7.32 -10.86
CA SER A 232 2.92 -7.86 -9.53
C SER A 232 1.93 -6.97 -8.77
N PHE A 233 2.03 -5.65 -8.93
CA PHE A 233 1.06 -4.69 -8.36
C PHE A 233 -0.34 -4.82 -8.97
N LYS A 234 -0.46 -4.88 -10.30
CA LYS A 234 -1.73 -5.09 -11.01
C LYS A 234 -2.39 -6.40 -10.60
N GLU A 235 -1.59 -7.45 -10.44
CA GLU A 235 -2.03 -8.75 -9.96
C GLU A 235 -2.51 -8.71 -8.50
N ALA A 236 -1.79 -8.01 -7.61
CA ALA A 236 -2.20 -7.81 -6.23
C ALA A 236 -3.53 -7.02 -6.14
N LYS A 237 -3.69 -5.97 -6.97
CA LYS A 237 -4.93 -5.20 -7.05
C LYS A 237 -6.10 -6.06 -7.52
N LEU A 238 -5.89 -6.84 -8.58
CA LEU A 238 -6.90 -7.79 -9.05
C LEU A 238 -7.24 -8.83 -7.95
N ALA A 239 -6.24 -9.31 -7.21
CA ALA A 239 -6.47 -10.24 -6.10
C ALA A 239 -7.33 -9.62 -5.00
N LEU A 240 -7.09 -8.35 -4.68
CA LEU A 240 -7.89 -7.62 -3.70
C LEU A 240 -9.35 -7.50 -4.13
N ASP A 241 -9.60 -7.10 -5.37
CA ASP A 241 -10.96 -6.90 -5.91
C ASP A 241 -11.71 -8.23 -6.03
N VAL A 242 -11.08 -9.26 -6.61
CA VAL A 242 -11.64 -10.61 -6.72
C VAL A 242 -11.90 -11.21 -5.32
N GLY A 243 -11.03 -10.91 -4.36
CA GLY A 243 -11.17 -11.31 -2.96
C GLY A 243 -12.45 -10.76 -2.34
N LYS A 244 -12.75 -9.48 -2.55
CA LYS A 244 -13.98 -8.84 -2.05
C LYS A 244 -15.25 -9.50 -2.58
N ILE A 245 -15.22 -9.96 -3.82
CA ILE A 245 -16.38 -10.57 -4.48
C ILE A 245 -16.59 -12.03 -4.05
N PHE A 246 -15.52 -12.84 -4.13
CA PHE A 246 -15.66 -14.30 -4.05
C PHE A 246 -15.14 -14.90 -2.73
N TYR A 247 -14.31 -14.15 -1.98
CA TYR A 247 -13.61 -14.64 -0.79
C TYR A 247 -13.71 -13.64 0.37
N SER A 248 -14.89 -13.06 0.59
CA SER A 248 -15.14 -12.00 1.59
C SER A 248 -14.82 -12.42 3.04
N ASP A 249 -14.79 -13.71 3.33
CA ASP A 249 -14.38 -14.31 4.60
C ASP A 249 -12.84 -14.31 4.80
N LYS A 250 -12.07 -14.23 3.72
CA LYS A 250 -10.62 -14.24 3.76
C LYS A 250 -10.06 -12.84 3.84
N LYS A 251 -9.10 -12.65 4.74
CA LYS A 251 -8.39 -11.37 4.92
C LYS A 251 -7.08 -11.29 4.16
N VAL A 252 -6.54 -12.44 3.76
CA VAL A 252 -5.32 -12.56 2.95
C VAL A 252 -5.66 -13.27 1.65
N ILE A 253 -5.40 -12.62 0.52
CA ILE A 253 -5.72 -13.12 -0.83
C ILE A 253 -4.44 -13.14 -1.68
N ALA A 254 -4.09 -14.32 -2.18
CA ALA A 254 -2.99 -14.52 -3.11
C ALA A 254 -3.49 -14.55 -4.56
N TYR A 255 -2.86 -13.81 -5.46
CA TYR A 255 -3.23 -13.81 -6.88
C TYR A 255 -3.20 -15.21 -7.51
N ASN A 256 -2.18 -16.01 -7.20
CA ASN A 256 -2.03 -17.37 -7.72
C ASN A 256 -3.09 -18.37 -7.22
N ARG A 257 -3.93 -17.98 -6.27
CA ARG A 257 -5.01 -18.81 -5.70
C ARG A 257 -6.42 -18.34 -6.07
N LEU A 258 -6.54 -17.36 -6.95
CA LEU A 258 -7.85 -16.84 -7.37
C LEU A 258 -8.65 -17.82 -8.22
N GLY A 259 -7.99 -18.79 -8.84
CA GLY A 259 -8.64 -19.77 -9.69
C GLY A 259 -9.51 -19.12 -10.78
N ILE A 260 -10.74 -19.64 -10.91
CA ILE A 260 -11.71 -19.16 -11.91
C ILE A 260 -12.21 -17.73 -11.63
N GLY A 261 -12.14 -17.26 -10.40
CA GLY A 261 -12.63 -15.93 -10.02
C GLY A 261 -11.96 -14.80 -10.82
N ARG A 262 -10.66 -14.93 -11.13
CA ARG A 262 -9.94 -13.95 -11.96
C ARG A 262 -10.41 -13.92 -13.41
N LEU A 263 -10.91 -15.03 -13.95
CA LEU A 263 -11.46 -15.08 -15.31
C LEU A 263 -12.83 -14.41 -15.34
N ILE A 264 -13.68 -14.72 -14.36
CA ILE A 264 -15.02 -14.14 -14.26
C ILE A 264 -14.95 -12.62 -14.09
N TYR A 265 -14.02 -12.11 -13.27
CA TYR A 265 -13.83 -10.68 -13.07
C TYR A 265 -13.48 -9.91 -14.36
N GLN A 266 -12.91 -10.57 -15.36
CA GLN A 266 -12.54 -9.98 -16.64
C GLN A 266 -13.64 -10.10 -17.69
N LEU A 267 -14.78 -10.74 -17.39
CA LEU A 267 -15.87 -10.89 -18.35
C LEU A 267 -16.62 -9.55 -18.54
N PRO A 268 -16.89 -9.16 -19.78
CA PRO A 268 -17.74 -7.99 -20.05
C PRO A 268 -19.17 -8.19 -19.50
N MET A 269 -19.74 -7.17 -18.87
CA MET A 269 -21.08 -7.21 -18.31
C MET A 269 -22.18 -7.67 -19.30
N PRO A 270 -22.17 -7.27 -20.58
CA PRO A 270 -23.14 -7.79 -21.56
C PRO A 270 -23.07 -9.31 -21.73
N LEU A 271 -21.85 -9.89 -21.72
CA LEU A 271 -21.65 -11.33 -21.79
C LEU A 271 -22.17 -12.04 -20.53
N CYS A 272 -21.92 -11.46 -19.37
CA CYS A 272 -22.47 -11.98 -18.10
C CYS A 272 -24.00 -12.03 -18.12
N LYS A 273 -24.66 -10.94 -18.53
CA LYS A 273 -26.13 -10.85 -18.64
C LYS A 273 -26.69 -11.86 -19.62
N MET A 274 -26.06 -12.01 -20.79
CA MET A 274 -26.45 -13.00 -21.79
C MET A 274 -26.38 -14.42 -21.24
N PHE A 275 -25.22 -14.79 -20.62
CA PHE A 275 -25.01 -16.10 -20.04
C PHE A 275 -26.04 -16.45 -18.95
N ILE A 276 -26.30 -15.52 -18.03
CA ILE A 276 -27.27 -15.73 -16.97
C ILE A 276 -28.70 -15.91 -17.52
N LYS A 277 -29.07 -15.13 -18.55
CA LYS A 277 -30.36 -15.28 -19.20
C LYS A 277 -30.53 -16.64 -19.88
N GLU A 278 -29.49 -17.16 -20.54
CA GLU A 278 -29.51 -18.49 -21.17
C GLU A 278 -29.63 -19.61 -20.14
N ILE A 279 -28.88 -19.55 -19.03
CA ILE A 279 -28.87 -20.60 -18.01
C ILE A 279 -30.15 -20.66 -17.20
N PHE A 280 -30.75 -19.51 -16.87
CA PHE A 280 -31.90 -19.44 -15.97
C PHE A 280 -33.22 -19.08 -16.67
N ASP A 281 -33.25 -19.08 -18.00
CA ASP A 281 -34.45 -18.77 -18.81
C ASP A 281 -35.17 -17.49 -18.34
N GLY A 282 -34.36 -16.46 -18.07
CA GLY A 282 -34.85 -15.15 -17.62
C GLY A 282 -35.24 -15.06 -16.14
N LYS A 283 -35.12 -16.14 -15.36
CA LYS A 283 -35.21 -16.09 -13.89
C LYS A 283 -33.87 -15.69 -13.30
N SER A 284 -33.90 -14.99 -12.16
CA SER A 284 -32.66 -14.64 -11.45
C SER A 284 -32.30 -15.70 -10.41
N PRO A 285 -31.02 -16.09 -10.25
CA PRO A 285 -30.57 -16.86 -9.09
C PRO A 285 -30.85 -16.18 -7.76
N ASP A 286 -31.17 -14.90 -7.76
CA ASP A 286 -31.55 -14.11 -6.58
C ASP A 286 -32.93 -14.48 -6.03
N GLU A 287 -33.72 -15.18 -6.80
CA GLU A 287 -35.01 -15.70 -6.38
C GLU A 287 -34.89 -16.96 -5.53
N PHE A 288 -33.69 -17.55 -5.40
CA PHE A 288 -33.47 -18.66 -4.48
C PHE A 288 -33.46 -18.17 -3.04
N ASP A 289 -34.23 -18.85 -2.20
CA ASP A 289 -34.22 -18.63 -0.76
C ASP A 289 -32.87 -19.00 -0.14
N GLU A 290 -32.59 -18.45 1.06
CA GLU A 290 -31.35 -18.72 1.79
C GLU A 290 -31.11 -20.21 2.03
N GLU A 291 -32.16 -20.99 2.25
CA GLU A 291 -32.09 -22.44 2.48
C GLU A 291 -31.59 -23.16 1.22
N THR A 292 -32.08 -22.76 0.05
CA THR A 292 -31.66 -23.31 -1.24
C THR A 292 -30.20 -22.95 -1.52
N LEU A 293 -29.81 -21.66 -1.33
CA LEU A 293 -28.41 -21.21 -1.53
C LEU A 293 -27.46 -21.93 -0.55
N SER A 294 -27.85 -22.09 0.71
CA SER A 294 -27.07 -22.84 1.70
C SER A 294 -26.88 -24.30 1.28
N THR A 295 -27.97 -24.94 0.79
CA THR A 295 -27.93 -26.32 0.27
C THR A 295 -26.96 -26.46 -0.90
N ILE A 296 -27.01 -25.54 -1.86
CA ILE A 296 -26.12 -25.52 -3.04
C ILE A 296 -24.66 -25.35 -2.62
N ASN A 297 -24.37 -24.34 -1.78
CA ASN A 297 -23.02 -24.08 -1.33
C ASN A 297 -22.43 -25.29 -0.58
N LYS A 298 -23.19 -25.87 0.35
CA LYS A 298 -22.77 -27.09 1.06
C LYS A 298 -22.55 -28.28 0.15
N PHE A 299 -23.37 -28.43 -0.89
CA PHE A 299 -23.22 -29.49 -1.87
C PHE A 299 -21.92 -29.35 -2.67
N PHE A 300 -21.56 -28.12 -3.08
CA PHE A 300 -20.28 -27.83 -3.72
C PHE A 300 -19.09 -28.02 -2.77
N GLU A 301 -19.19 -27.56 -1.51
CA GLU A 301 -18.14 -27.73 -0.50
C GLU A 301 -17.82 -29.21 -0.25
N ASN A 302 -18.82 -30.06 -0.30
CA ASN A 302 -18.69 -31.51 -0.11
C ASN A 302 -18.45 -32.28 -1.43
N SER A 303 -17.94 -31.58 -2.48
CA SER A 303 -17.60 -32.22 -3.76
C SER A 303 -18.73 -33.04 -4.37
N LEU A 304 -19.96 -32.53 -4.30
CA LEU A 304 -21.19 -33.13 -4.81
C LEU A 304 -21.59 -34.46 -4.10
N ASN A 305 -21.11 -34.65 -2.87
CA ASN A 305 -21.43 -35.85 -2.09
C ASN A 305 -22.77 -35.69 -1.32
N VAL A 306 -23.82 -36.35 -1.79
CA VAL A 306 -25.15 -36.25 -1.20
C VAL A 306 -25.16 -36.69 0.28
N SER A 307 -24.48 -37.80 0.64
CA SER A 307 -24.52 -38.33 2.01
C SER A 307 -23.81 -37.39 2.99
N GLU A 308 -22.63 -36.86 2.62
CA GLU A 308 -21.88 -35.94 3.45
C GLU A 308 -22.60 -34.58 3.59
N THR A 309 -23.17 -34.09 2.50
CA THR A 309 -23.94 -32.83 2.51
C THR A 309 -25.18 -32.92 3.39
N SER A 310 -25.96 -34.03 3.30
CA SER A 310 -27.12 -34.20 4.16
C SER A 310 -26.75 -34.27 5.65
N ARG A 311 -25.63 -34.92 5.98
CA ARG A 311 -25.09 -34.99 7.34
C ARG A 311 -24.71 -33.61 7.87
N GLN A 312 -23.99 -32.80 7.07
CA GLN A 312 -23.58 -31.46 7.48
C GLN A 312 -24.70 -30.43 7.54
N LEU A 313 -25.76 -30.64 6.75
CA LEU A 313 -26.97 -29.81 6.82
C LEU A 313 -27.97 -30.28 7.89
N TYR A 314 -27.68 -31.39 8.59
CA TYR A 314 -28.59 -32.02 9.58
C TYR A 314 -29.97 -32.36 9.03
N ILE A 315 -30.04 -32.78 7.74
CA ILE A 315 -31.26 -33.17 7.07
C ILE A 315 -31.19 -34.63 6.61
N HIS A 316 -32.36 -35.23 6.41
CA HIS A 316 -32.40 -36.57 5.83
C HIS A 316 -31.95 -36.57 4.37
N ARG A 317 -31.27 -37.62 3.91
CA ARG A 317 -30.78 -37.75 2.53
C ARG A 317 -31.86 -37.49 1.48
N ASN A 318 -33.09 -38.05 1.71
CA ASN A 318 -34.21 -37.87 0.79
C ASN A 318 -34.65 -36.39 0.70
N THR A 319 -34.55 -35.64 1.78
CA THR A 319 -34.84 -34.19 1.78
C THR A 319 -33.85 -33.45 0.91
N LEU A 320 -32.57 -33.80 0.98
CA LEU A 320 -31.55 -33.20 0.10
C LEU A 320 -31.82 -33.55 -1.37
N VAL A 321 -32.10 -34.81 -1.67
CA VAL A 321 -32.43 -35.24 -3.04
C VAL A 321 -33.64 -34.45 -3.57
N TYR A 322 -34.70 -34.34 -2.77
CA TYR A 322 -35.88 -33.55 -3.14
C TYR A 322 -35.54 -32.10 -3.45
N ARG A 323 -34.65 -31.46 -2.67
CA ARG A 323 -34.19 -30.08 -2.94
C ARG A 323 -33.42 -30.00 -4.25
N LEU A 324 -32.53 -30.94 -4.53
CA LEU A 324 -31.77 -31.00 -5.78
C LEU A 324 -32.71 -31.24 -6.99
N ASP A 325 -33.74 -32.13 -6.86
CA ASP A 325 -34.74 -32.35 -7.90
C ASP A 325 -35.59 -31.09 -8.15
N LYS A 326 -35.92 -30.33 -7.10
CA LYS A 326 -36.61 -29.04 -7.24
C LYS A 326 -35.76 -28.02 -8.00
N LEU A 327 -34.46 -27.94 -7.68
CA LEU A 327 -33.51 -27.10 -8.41
C LEU A 327 -33.42 -27.50 -9.89
N GLN A 328 -33.27 -28.78 -10.17
CA GLN A 328 -33.23 -29.28 -11.54
C GLN A 328 -34.50 -28.88 -12.33
N LYS A 329 -35.69 -29.01 -11.73
CA LYS A 329 -36.94 -28.57 -12.37
C LYS A 329 -37.00 -27.05 -12.65
N THR A 330 -36.36 -26.25 -11.82
CA THR A 330 -36.38 -24.80 -11.92
C THR A 330 -35.36 -24.29 -12.91
N THR A 331 -34.16 -24.91 -12.97
CA THR A 331 -32.99 -24.41 -13.74
C THR A 331 -32.65 -25.30 -14.93
N ASN A 332 -33.29 -26.45 -15.07
CA ASN A 332 -32.96 -27.50 -16.03
C ASN A 332 -31.53 -28.07 -15.91
N LEU A 333 -30.81 -27.78 -14.79
CA LEU A 333 -29.48 -28.29 -14.48
C LEU A 333 -29.54 -29.26 -13.31
N ASP A 334 -29.02 -30.47 -13.51
CA ASP A 334 -28.88 -31.46 -12.44
C ASP A 334 -27.52 -31.34 -11.76
N LEU A 335 -27.47 -30.77 -10.56
CA LEU A 335 -26.22 -30.56 -9.82
C LEU A 335 -25.49 -31.87 -9.46
N ARG A 336 -26.08 -33.04 -9.68
CA ARG A 336 -25.43 -34.36 -9.52
C ARG A 336 -24.62 -34.74 -10.77
N VAL A 337 -24.89 -34.10 -11.90
CA VAL A 337 -24.11 -34.20 -13.13
C VAL A 337 -22.99 -33.17 -13.12
N PHE A 338 -21.75 -33.59 -13.32
CA PHE A 338 -20.57 -32.74 -13.15
C PHE A 338 -20.58 -31.47 -14.04
N ASP A 339 -20.94 -31.63 -15.31
CA ASP A 339 -20.98 -30.51 -16.26
C ASP A 339 -22.05 -29.48 -15.89
N ASP A 340 -23.25 -29.94 -15.48
CA ASP A 340 -24.34 -29.09 -15.01
C ASP A 340 -23.93 -28.36 -13.71
N ALA A 341 -23.28 -29.09 -12.80
CA ALA A 341 -22.78 -28.51 -11.54
C ALA A 341 -21.74 -27.43 -11.75
N ILE A 342 -20.79 -27.63 -12.67
CA ILE A 342 -19.81 -26.59 -13.05
C ILE A 342 -20.53 -25.39 -13.65
N THR A 343 -21.41 -25.60 -14.60
CA THR A 343 -22.18 -24.54 -15.25
C THR A 343 -22.94 -23.70 -14.23
N PHE A 344 -23.62 -24.37 -13.31
CA PHE A 344 -24.36 -23.71 -12.24
C PHE A 344 -23.45 -22.93 -11.28
N LYS A 345 -22.31 -23.50 -10.91
CA LYS A 345 -21.34 -22.83 -10.04
C LYS A 345 -20.77 -21.58 -10.68
N ILE A 346 -20.42 -21.63 -11.96
CA ILE A 346 -19.96 -20.46 -12.73
C ILE A 346 -21.07 -19.41 -12.77
N ALA A 347 -22.32 -19.81 -13.03
CA ALA A 347 -23.45 -18.89 -13.08
C ALA A 347 -23.66 -18.16 -11.75
N LEU A 348 -23.57 -18.85 -10.60
CA LEU A 348 -23.61 -18.20 -9.28
C LEU A 348 -22.45 -17.21 -9.06
N MET A 349 -21.25 -17.53 -9.53
CA MET A 349 -20.13 -16.61 -9.44
C MET A 349 -20.33 -15.39 -10.33
N VAL A 350 -20.83 -15.57 -11.56
CA VAL A 350 -21.16 -14.48 -12.46
C VAL A 350 -22.22 -13.54 -11.84
N VAL A 351 -23.24 -14.08 -11.19
CA VAL A 351 -24.26 -13.27 -10.49
C VAL A 351 -23.63 -12.45 -9.35
N LYS A 352 -22.77 -13.07 -8.53
CA LYS A 352 -22.05 -12.33 -7.48
C LYS A 352 -21.21 -11.18 -8.05
N TYR A 353 -20.53 -11.42 -9.18
CA TYR A 353 -19.75 -10.41 -9.87
C TYR A 353 -20.63 -9.26 -10.40
N MET A 354 -21.73 -9.59 -11.08
CA MET A 354 -22.68 -8.59 -11.61
C MET A 354 -23.22 -7.68 -10.50
N LYS A 355 -23.66 -8.26 -9.38
CA LYS A 355 -24.14 -7.51 -8.20
C LYS A 355 -23.07 -6.57 -7.62
N TYR A 356 -21.84 -7.06 -7.53
CA TYR A 356 -20.74 -6.24 -7.04
C TYR A 356 -20.49 -5.03 -7.95
N MET A 357 -20.49 -5.23 -9.27
CA MET A 357 -20.30 -4.16 -10.24
C MET A 357 -21.44 -3.15 -10.22
N GLU A 358 -22.70 -3.62 -10.15
CA GLU A 358 -23.88 -2.74 -10.05
C GLU A 358 -23.86 -1.88 -8.78
N ASN A 359 -23.33 -2.39 -7.66
CA ASN A 359 -23.18 -1.61 -6.43
C ASN A 359 -21.99 -0.63 -6.46
N MET A 360 -21.05 -0.75 -7.39
CA MET A 360 -19.94 0.20 -7.56
C MET A 360 -20.27 1.37 -8.49
N ASP A 361 -21.28 1.23 -9.35
CA ASP A 361 -21.74 2.27 -10.28
C ASP A 361 -22.66 3.32 -9.60
N TYR A 362 -22.95 3.17 -8.31
CA TYR A 362 -23.67 4.11 -7.44
C TYR A 362 -22.72 4.67 -6.37
#